data_8f1aab65a745a4b2cd078d157f9ad025
#
_entry.id   8f1aab65a745a4b2cd078d157f9ad025
#
_cell.length_a   1.000
_cell.length_b   1.000
_cell.length_c   1.000
_cell.angle_alpha   90.00
_cell.angle_beta   90.00
_cell.angle_gamma   90.00
#
_symmetry.space_group_name_H-M   'P 1'
#
loop_
_entity.id
_entity.type
_entity.pdbx_description
1 polymer ?
#
loop_
_entity_poly.entity_id
_entity_poly.type
_entity_poly.pdbx_seq_one_letter_code
_entity_poly.pdbx_strand_id
1 'polypeptide(L)'
;MKTASKVLTLAVLLTTSLFANVSDDNVLKFEKKRISQNPNVKIEKISINTKKELPVKGWYGYIIDVEAKIKDKTVNAKDIVFSDGRYISLDLIDSKNGKSLKDLVTPSLSSKYYNKAKLIAGNHSAKDKIVIFSDPLCPFCMDYVPDVIKHVNKNKDSIALYYYHFPLLRLHPAADALSKLMELGKEKGIKDIELKV
;
A
#
# COMPACT_ATOMS: atom_id res chain seq x y z
N MET A 1 -0.48 -68.48 -15.13
CA MET A 1 0.82 -67.80 -14.94
C MET A 1 0.89 -66.52 -15.78
N LYS A 2 1.39 -65.46 -15.20
CA LYS A 2 1.79 -64.16 -15.78
C LYS A 2 0.63 -63.21 -16.04
N THR A 3 0.34 -62.36 -15.09
CA THR A 3 0.77 -60.96 -14.88
C THR A 3 0.23 -59.98 -15.91
N ALA A 4 -0.82 -59.28 -15.54
CA ALA A 4 -1.12 -57.95 -16.08
C ALA A 4 -1.16 -56.98 -14.90
N SER A 5 -0.09 -56.22 -14.76
CA SER A 5 0.11 -55.21 -13.71
C SER A 5 0.10 -53.82 -14.35
N LYS A 6 -0.63 -52.91 -13.70
CA LYS A 6 -0.30 -51.49 -13.61
C LYS A 6 -0.30 -50.67 -14.90
N VAL A 7 -1.35 -49.93 -15.13
CA VAL A 7 -1.28 -48.52 -15.50
C VAL A 7 -2.56 -47.86 -15.02
N LEU A 8 -2.57 -47.34 -13.85
CA LEU A 8 -3.60 -46.37 -13.39
C LEU A 8 -2.97 -45.46 -12.35
N THR A 9 -2.23 -44.51 -12.77
CA THR A 9 -1.92 -43.31 -11.93
C THR A 9 -1.19 -42.31 -12.83
N LEU A 10 -1.89 -41.36 -13.39
CA LEU A 10 -1.39 -40.00 -13.72
C LEU A 10 -2.48 -39.18 -14.43
N ALA A 11 -3.48 -38.71 -13.71
CA ALA A 11 -4.43 -37.75 -14.26
C ALA A 11 -5.14 -36.92 -13.15
N VAL A 12 -4.43 -36.40 -12.15
CA VAL A 12 -5.04 -35.57 -11.10
C VAL A 12 -4.21 -34.33 -10.75
N LEU A 13 -3.42 -33.78 -11.63
CA LEU A 13 -2.60 -32.59 -11.26
C LEU A 13 -2.67 -31.41 -12.23
N LEU A 14 -3.73 -31.25 -13.02
CA LEU A 14 -3.81 -30.15 -14.00
C LEU A 14 -5.08 -29.27 -13.92
N THR A 15 -5.87 -29.37 -12.86
CA THR A 15 -7.14 -28.61 -12.80
C THR A 15 -7.13 -27.35 -11.90
N THR A 16 -6.08 -27.10 -11.13
CA THR A 16 -6.08 -25.98 -10.17
C THR A 16 -5.69 -24.62 -10.76
N SER A 17 -4.98 -24.61 -11.89
CA SER A 17 -4.52 -23.33 -12.49
C SER A 17 -5.58 -22.63 -13.36
N LEU A 18 -6.54 -23.36 -13.91
CA LEU A 18 -7.59 -22.78 -14.78
C LEU A 18 -8.65 -22.02 -13.99
N PHE A 19 -9.01 -22.48 -12.80
CA PHE A 19 -10.01 -21.78 -11.96
C PHE A 19 -9.47 -20.47 -11.35
N ALA A 20 -8.17 -20.40 -11.07
CA ALA A 20 -7.56 -19.17 -10.56
C ALA A 20 -7.60 -18.02 -11.58
N ASN A 21 -7.35 -18.32 -12.86
CA ASN A 21 -7.35 -17.31 -13.93
C ASN A 21 -8.74 -16.75 -14.23
N VAL A 22 -9.77 -17.60 -14.25
CA VAL A 22 -11.16 -17.13 -14.49
C VAL A 22 -11.64 -16.18 -13.39
N SER A 23 -11.27 -16.44 -12.13
CA SER A 23 -11.58 -15.58 -11.01
C SER A 23 -10.90 -14.21 -11.13
N ASP A 24 -9.63 -14.19 -11.51
CA ASP A 24 -8.82 -12.98 -11.62
C ASP A 24 -9.34 -12.08 -12.76
N ASP A 25 -9.69 -12.65 -13.90
CA ASP A 25 -10.31 -11.94 -15.02
C ASP A 25 -11.66 -11.30 -14.64
N ASN A 26 -12.47 -11.99 -13.82
CA ASN A 26 -13.74 -11.46 -13.35
C ASN A 26 -13.54 -10.25 -12.43
N VAL A 27 -12.52 -10.28 -11.58
CA VAL A 27 -12.15 -9.16 -10.71
C VAL A 27 -11.75 -7.94 -11.56
N LEU A 28 -10.88 -8.13 -12.55
CA LEU A 28 -10.47 -7.04 -13.45
C LEU A 28 -11.63 -6.48 -14.27
N LYS A 29 -12.52 -7.34 -14.81
CA LYS A 29 -13.73 -6.90 -15.53
C LYS A 29 -14.67 -6.09 -14.65
N PHE A 30 -14.88 -6.53 -13.41
CA PHE A 30 -15.70 -5.81 -12.44
C PHE A 30 -15.11 -4.43 -12.16
N GLU A 31 -13.82 -4.34 -11.82
CA GLU A 31 -13.15 -3.08 -11.51
C GLU A 31 -13.18 -2.12 -12.71
N LYS A 32 -12.89 -2.63 -13.89
CA LYS A 32 -12.97 -1.83 -15.11
C LYS A 32 -14.38 -1.24 -15.29
N LYS A 33 -15.42 -2.06 -15.14
CA LYS A 33 -16.81 -1.61 -15.24
C LYS A 33 -17.14 -0.58 -14.16
N ARG A 34 -16.75 -0.82 -12.91
CA ARG A 34 -17.03 0.07 -11.78
C ARG A 34 -16.40 1.45 -11.97
N ILE A 35 -15.13 1.50 -12.33
CA ILE A 35 -14.40 2.76 -12.54
C ILE A 35 -14.93 3.51 -13.76
N SER A 36 -15.27 2.79 -14.84
CA SER A 36 -15.81 3.38 -16.07
C SER A 36 -17.25 3.92 -15.93
N GLN A 37 -17.90 3.75 -14.77
CA GLN A 37 -19.18 4.45 -14.49
C GLN A 37 -18.99 5.97 -14.38
N ASN A 38 -17.78 6.43 -14.06
CA ASN A 38 -17.47 7.86 -14.13
C ASN A 38 -17.07 8.23 -15.56
N PRO A 39 -17.89 9.03 -16.31
CA PRO A 39 -17.63 9.38 -17.71
C PRO A 39 -16.36 10.22 -17.91
N ASN A 40 -15.83 10.82 -16.83
CA ASN A 40 -14.61 11.62 -16.88
C ASN A 40 -13.34 10.77 -16.74
N VAL A 41 -13.47 9.45 -16.54
CA VAL A 41 -12.34 8.55 -16.34
C VAL A 41 -12.24 7.57 -17.50
N LYS A 42 -11.15 7.63 -18.25
CA LYS A 42 -10.81 6.66 -19.30
C LYS A 42 -9.69 5.76 -18.82
N ILE A 43 -9.99 4.49 -18.60
CA ILE A 43 -8.99 3.49 -18.21
C ILE A 43 -8.08 3.19 -19.41
N GLU A 44 -6.76 3.33 -19.23
CA GLU A 44 -5.75 2.98 -20.22
C GLU A 44 -5.16 1.58 -19.91
N LYS A 45 -4.90 1.31 -18.65
CA LYS A 45 -4.38 0.01 -18.20
C LYS A 45 -4.97 -0.37 -16.86
N ILE A 46 -5.25 -1.66 -16.69
CA ILE A 46 -5.68 -2.24 -15.41
C ILE A 46 -5.02 -3.61 -15.25
N SER A 47 -4.47 -3.89 -14.09
CA SER A 47 -3.78 -5.16 -13.82
C SER A 47 -3.78 -5.50 -12.33
N ILE A 48 -3.73 -6.79 -12.00
CA ILE A 48 -3.53 -7.24 -10.63
C ILE A 48 -2.05 -7.05 -10.28
N ASN A 49 -1.81 -6.24 -9.24
CA ASN A 49 -0.49 -6.04 -8.65
C ASN A 49 -0.17 -7.14 -7.63
N THR A 50 -1.13 -7.42 -6.77
CA THR A 50 -0.98 -8.39 -5.67
C THR A 50 -2.28 -9.17 -5.51
N LYS A 51 -2.15 -10.49 -5.32
CA LYS A 51 -3.23 -11.39 -4.88
C LYS A 51 -2.76 -12.07 -3.60
N LYS A 52 -3.55 -12.00 -2.54
CA LYS A 52 -3.22 -12.58 -1.24
C LYS A 52 -4.40 -13.35 -0.68
N GLU A 53 -4.17 -14.59 -0.25
CA GLU A 53 -5.16 -15.37 0.47
C GLU A 53 -5.42 -14.75 1.84
N LEU A 54 -6.68 -14.73 2.23
CA LEU A 54 -7.14 -14.17 3.50
C LEU A 54 -7.39 -15.27 4.54
N PRO A 55 -7.42 -14.93 5.84
CA PRO A 55 -7.84 -15.86 6.89
C PRO A 55 -9.30 -16.33 6.75
N VAL A 56 -10.08 -15.72 5.87
CA VAL A 56 -11.45 -16.10 5.54
C VAL A 56 -11.40 -17.13 4.41
N LYS A 57 -11.80 -18.37 4.69
CA LYS A 57 -11.70 -19.50 3.77
C LYS A 57 -12.27 -19.18 2.37
N GLY A 58 -11.45 -19.36 1.36
CA GLY A 58 -11.78 -19.16 -0.04
C GLY A 58 -11.76 -17.70 -0.51
N TRP A 59 -11.48 -16.73 0.37
CA TRP A 59 -11.39 -15.32 0.01
C TRP A 59 -9.96 -14.88 -0.25
N TYR A 60 -9.81 -14.06 -1.27
CA TYR A 60 -8.56 -13.40 -1.66
C TYR A 60 -8.75 -11.89 -1.65
N GLY A 61 -7.71 -11.17 -1.21
CA GLY A 61 -7.60 -9.73 -1.38
C GLY A 61 -6.71 -9.42 -2.58
N TYR A 62 -7.11 -8.44 -3.36
CA TYR A 62 -6.43 -8.00 -4.57
C TYR A 62 -6.04 -6.54 -4.46
N ILE A 63 -4.78 -6.21 -4.77
CA ILE A 63 -4.37 -4.84 -5.09
C ILE A 63 -4.36 -4.73 -6.60
N ILE A 64 -5.10 -3.78 -7.13
CA ILE A 64 -5.26 -3.55 -8.57
C ILE A 64 -4.59 -2.24 -8.93
N ASP A 65 -3.66 -2.27 -9.89
CA ASP A 65 -3.08 -1.09 -10.49
C ASP A 65 -3.99 -0.59 -11.62
N VAL A 66 -4.30 0.70 -11.57
CA VAL A 66 -5.14 1.38 -12.55
C VAL A 66 -4.37 2.57 -13.10
N GLU A 67 -4.16 2.58 -14.42
CA GLU A 67 -3.71 3.75 -15.15
C GLU A 67 -4.89 4.29 -15.94
N ALA A 68 -5.25 5.55 -15.71
CA ALA A 68 -6.41 6.16 -16.31
C ALA A 68 -6.14 7.61 -16.69
N LYS A 69 -6.83 8.10 -17.73
CA LYS A 69 -6.91 9.52 -18.07
C LYS A 69 -8.12 10.15 -17.42
N ILE A 70 -7.88 11.27 -16.74
CA ILE A 70 -8.90 12.17 -16.22
C ILE A 70 -8.67 13.52 -16.88
N LYS A 71 -9.57 13.89 -17.81
CA LYS A 71 -9.33 14.98 -18.76
C LYS A 71 -8.04 14.67 -19.55
N ASP A 72 -7.04 15.56 -19.55
CA ASP A 72 -5.78 15.40 -20.29
C ASP A 72 -4.62 14.88 -19.42
N LYS A 73 -4.90 14.42 -18.18
CA LYS A 73 -3.86 13.95 -17.23
C LYS A 73 -3.95 12.46 -17.03
N THR A 74 -2.81 11.77 -17.20
CA THR A 74 -2.67 10.37 -16.77
C THR A 74 -2.52 10.32 -15.26
N VAL A 75 -3.32 9.46 -14.63
CA VAL A 75 -3.34 9.22 -13.19
C VAL A 75 -3.11 7.74 -12.94
N ASN A 76 -2.16 7.43 -12.08
CA ASN A 76 -1.94 6.10 -11.57
C ASN A 76 -2.59 5.96 -10.19
N ALA A 77 -3.42 4.96 -10.02
CA ALA A 77 -4.12 4.67 -8.78
C ALA A 77 -4.01 3.19 -8.42
N LYS A 78 -4.22 2.88 -7.15
CA LYS A 78 -4.38 1.52 -6.67
C LYS A 78 -5.74 1.39 -6.01
N ASP A 79 -6.38 0.24 -6.24
CA ASP A 79 -7.60 -0.11 -5.52
C ASP A 79 -7.45 -1.46 -4.85
N ILE A 80 -8.23 -1.69 -3.78
CA ILE A 80 -8.23 -2.95 -3.05
C ILE A 80 -9.65 -3.51 -3.08
N VAL A 81 -9.76 -4.72 -3.61
CA VAL A 81 -11.02 -5.47 -3.63
C VAL A 81 -10.80 -6.90 -3.15
N PHE A 82 -11.89 -7.55 -2.78
CA PHE A 82 -11.91 -8.91 -2.27
C PHE A 82 -12.80 -9.79 -3.13
N SER A 83 -12.41 -11.07 -3.31
CA SER A 83 -13.24 -12.04 -4.04
C SER A 83 -13.01 -13.45 -3.54
N ASP A 84 -14.08 -14.26 -3.53
CA ASP A 84 -14.04 -15.72 -3.37
C ASP A 84 -14.13 -16.46 -4.72
N GLY A 85 -14.04 -15.73 -5.83
CA GLY A 85 -14.21 -16.24 -7.20
C GLY A 85 -15.62 -16.11 -7.73
N ARG A 86 -16.63 -16.01 -6.86
CA ARG A 86 -18.05 -15.82 -7.21
C ARG A 86 -18.55 -14.42 -6.86
N TYR A 87 -18.18 -13.94 -5.69
CA TYR A 87 -18.58 -12.63 -5.18
C TYR A 87 -17.40 -11.69 -5.13
N ILE A 88 -17.67 -10.38 -5.25
CA ILE A 88 -16.69 -9.32 -5.09
C ILE A 88 -17.20 -8.37 -4.02
N SER A 89 -16.30 -7.98 -3.10
CA SER A 89 -16.55 -6.98 -2.08
C SER A 89 -15.49 -5.89 -2.14
N LEU A 90 -15.91 -4.64 -1.91
CA LEU A 90 -15.01 -3.50 -1.83
C LEU A 90 -14.36 -3.34 -0.45
N ASP A 91 -14.92 -4.01 0.55
CA ASP A 91 -14.33 -4.12 1.88
C ASP A 91 -14.83 -5.39 2.59
N LEU A 92 -13.96 -5.96 3.42
CA LEU A 92 -14.30 -7.02 4.37
C LEU A 92 -13.89 -6.54 5.77
N ILE A 93 -14.84 -6.50 6.67
CA ILE A 93 -14.64 -6.03 8.04
C ILE A 93 -14.74 -7.22 9.00
N ASP A 94 -13.73 -7.37 9.85
CA ASP A 94 -13.77 -8.32 10.96
C ASP A 94 -14.78 -7.83 12.00
N SER A 95 -15.89 -8.54 12.15
CA SER A 95 -16.96 -8.18 13.08
C SER A 95 -16.56 -8.22 14.56
N LYS A 96 -15.45 -8.89 14.89
CA LYS A 96 -14.95 -8.99 16.29
C LYS A 96 -14.23 -7.72 16.75
N ASN A 97 -13.58 -7.01 15.83
CA ASN A 97 -12.74 -5.87 16.17
C ASN A 97 -13.01 -4.62 15.32
N GLY A 98 -13.92 -4.70 14.34
CA GLY A 98 -14.28 -3.59 13.44
C GLY A 98 -13.21 -3.22 12.42
N LYS A 99 -12.12 -3.99 12.28
CA LYS A 99 -11.02 -3.67 11.38
C LYS A 99 -11.27 -4.18 9.97
N SER A 100 -10.90 -3.36 9.00
CA SER A 100 -10.89 -3.76 7.59
C SER A 100 -9.77 -4.77 7.33
N LEU A 101 -10.06 -5.80 6.53
CA LEU A 101 -9.05 -6.76 6.06
C LEU A 101 -8.13 -6.18 4.97
N LYS A 102 -8.33 -4.93 4.54
CA LYS A 102 -7.43 -4.22 3.62
C LYS A 102 -6.00 -4.18 4.17
N ASP A 103 -5.85 -4.03 5.49
CA ASP A 103 -4.56 -4.03 6.16
C ASP A 103 -3.77 -5.34 5.96
N LEU A 104 -4.48 -6.46 5.77
CA LEU A 104 -3.84 -7.75 5.50
C LEU A 104 -3.33 -7.87 4.06
N VAL A 105 -3.90 -7.11 3.13
CA VAL A 105 -3.55 -7.14 1.69
C VAL A 105 -2.40 -6.18 1.40
N THR A 106 -2.39 -5.02 2.07
CA THR A 106 -1.34 -4.01 1.89
C THR A 106 0.04 -4.57 2.25
N PRO A 107 1.08 -4.23 1.48
CA PRO A 107 2.44 -4.61 1.80
C PRO A 107 2.86 -4.03 3.16
N SER A 108 3.48 -4.84 3.99
CA SER A 108 4.14 -4.35 5.20
C SER A 108 5.29 -3.42 4.84
N LEU A 109 5.58 -2.44 5.71
CA LEU A 109 6.76 -1.62 5.58
C LEU A 109 8.02 -2.50 5.58
N SER A 110 8.79 -2.42 4.51
CA SER A 110 10.05 -3.16 4.41
C SER A 110 11.18 -2.42 5.12
N SER A 111 12.26 -3.13 5.46
CA SER A 111 13.44 -2.57 6.12
C SER A 111 14.08 -1.40 5.37
N LYS A 112 13.82 -1.24 4.07
CA LYS A 112 14.31 -0.10 3.27
C LYS A 112 13.85 1.25 3.82
N TYR A 113 12.69 1.28 4.51
CA TYR A 113 12.16 2.50 5.12
C TYR A 113 12.78 2.83 6.47
N TYR A 114 13.60 1.95 7.04
CA TYR A 114 14.32 2.19 8.29
C TYR A 114 15.75 2.69 8.03
N ASN A 115 15.90 3.59 7.08
CA ASN A 115 17.21 4.19 6.71
C ASN A 115 17.63 5.21 7.77
N LYS A 116 18.86 5.08 8.29
CA LYS A 116 19.44 6.01 9.29
C LYS A 116 19.43 7.47 8.83
N ALA A 117 19.62 7.73 7.53
CA ALA A 117 19.56 9.08 6.98
C ALA A 117 18.17 9.73 7.07
N LYS A 118 17.12 8.93 7.27
CA LYS A 118 15.74 9.38 7.43
C LYS A 118 15.25 9.35 8.88
N LEU A 119 16.13 8.97 9.82
CA LEU A 119 15.82 9.02 11.25
C LEU A 119 15.80 10.48 11.72
N ILE A 120 14.69 10.94 12.27
CA ILE A 120 14.50 12.30 12.76
C ILE A 120 14.32 12.38 14.29
N ALA A 121 13.94 11.28 14.93
CA ALA A 121 13.81 11.20 16.39
C ALA A 121 13.98 9.76 16.88
N GLY A 122 14.36 9.60 18.15
CA GLY A 122 14.57 8.31 18.79
C GLY A 122 15.88 7.62 18.39
N ASN A 123 15.96 6.30 18.65
CA ASN A 123 17.14 5.51 18.39
C ASN A 123 16.89 4.51 17.27
N HIS A 124 17.78 4.42 16.28
CA HIS A 124 17.68 3.47 15.16
C HIS A 124 17.59 2.02 15.62
N SER A 125 18.23 1.67 16.73
CA SER A 125 18.16 0.32 17.32
C SER A 125 16.89 0.04 18.13
N ALA A 126 16.01 1.04 18.32
CA ALA A 126 14.77 0.88 19.05
C ALA A 126 13.91 -0.24 18.44
N LYS A 127 13.17 -0.97 19.30
CA LYS A 127 12.33 -2.09 18.89
C LYS A 127 11.17 -1.63 18.00
N ASP A 128 10.50 -0.57 18.40
CA ASP A 128 9.35 -0.05 17.69
C ASP A 128 9.78 1.03 16.68
N LYS A 129 9.25 0.94 15.46
CA LYS A 129 9.63 1.83 14.37
C LYS A 129 8.39 2.47 13.77
N ILE A 130 8.41 3.79 13.72
CA ILE A 130 7.37 4.60 13.08
C ILE A 130 7.96 5.18 11.79
N VAL A 131 7.22 5.10 10.70
CA VAL A 131 7.54 5.77 9.44
C VAL A 131 6.42 6.75 9.12
N ILE A 132 6.77 8.01 8.92
CA ILE A 132 5.83 9.05 8.51
C ILE A 132 6.13 9.43 7.06
N PHE A 133 5.06 9.47 6.25
CA PHE A 133 5.05 10.12 4.94
C PHE A 133 4.26 11.41 5.09
N SER A 134 4.91 12.56 4.89
CA SER A 134 4.35 13.86 5.25
C SER A 134 4.56 14.90 4.15
N ASP A 135 3.55 15.72 3.95
CA ASP A 135 3.60 16.91 3.11
C ASP A 135 3.92 18.13 4.00
N PRO A 136 5.00 18.87 3.75
CA PRO A 136 5.41 19.98 4.60
C PRO A 136 4.44 21.18 4.57
N LEU A 137 3.52 21.24 3.61
CA LEU A 137 2.49 22.28 3.53
C LEU A 137 1.09 21.80 3.93
N CYS A 138 0.95 20.54 4.35
CA CYS A 138 -0.32 20.03 4.83
C CYS A 138 -0.57 20.49 6.28
N PRO A 139 -1.63 21.27 6.58
CA PRO A 139 -1.90 21.77 7.92
C PRO A 139 -1.92 20.69 9.00
N PHE A 140 -2.59 19.55 8.71
CA PHE A 140 -2.62 18.42 9.64
C PHE A 140 -1.23 17.81 9.89
N CYS A 141 -0.36 17.76 8.88
CA CYS A 141 0.99 17.29 9.05
C CYS A 141 1.83 18.26 9.89
N MET A 142 1.67 19.58 9.66
CA MET A 142 2.36 20.64 10.41
C MET A 142 1.99 20.61 11.90
N ASP A 143 0.75 20.31 12.23
CA ASP A 143 0.30 20.18 13.61
C ASP A 143 0.74 18.86 14.25
N TYR A 144 0.61 17.74 13.53
CA TYR A 144 0.77 16.41 14.09
C TYR A 144 2.22 15.94 14.19
N VAL A 145 3.06 16.23 13.16
CA VAL A 145 4.45 15.75 13.11
C VAL A 145 5.28 16.24 14.30
N PRO A 146 5.22 17.51 14.71
CA PRO A 146 5.94 18.00 15.90
C PRO A 146 5.56 17.25 17.18
N ASP A 147 4.31 16.90 17.35
CA ASP A 147 3.87 16.19 18.55
C ASP A 147 4.35 14.73 18.56
N VAL A 148 4.37 14.06 17.39
CA VAL A 148 5.00 12.74 17.27
C VAL A 148 6.49 12.80 17.58
N ILE A 149 7.21 13.79 17.07
CA ILE A 149 8.64 13.99 17.38
C ILE A 149 8.85 14.16 18.88
N LYS A 150 8.07 15.01 19.53
CA LYS A 150 8.14 15.22 21.00
C LYS A 150 7.87 13.93 21.77
N HIS A 151 6.86 13.16 21.34
CA HIS A 151 6.52 11.88 21.98
C HIS A 151 7.66 10.87 21.83
N VAL A 152 8.22 10.73 20.65
CA VAL A 152 9.33 9.80 20.38
C VAL A 152 10.58 10.20 21.15
N ASN A 153 10.90 11.50 21.25
CA ASN A 153 12.04 11.97 22.01
C ASN A 153 11.93 11.67 23.52
N LYS A 154 10.70 11.65 24.07
CA LYS A 154 10.46 11.19 25.44
C LYS A 154 10.66 9.67 25.61
N ASN A 155 10.52 8.89 24.53
CA ASN A 155 10.60 7.43 24.51
C ASN A 155 11.71 6.94 23.56
N LYS A 156 12.81 7.68 23.46
CA LYS A 156 13.88 7.50 22.46
C LYS A 156 14.52 6.13 22.43
N ASP A 157 14.52 5.41 23.56
CA ASP A 157 15.14 4.08 23.64
C ASP A 157 14.20 2.96 23.16
N SER A 158 12.90 3.24 23.10
CA SER A 158 11.87 2.29 22.71
C SER A 158 11.36 2.50 21.29
N ILE A 159 11.42 3.75 20.77
CA ILE A 159 10.81 4.13 19.50
C ILE A 159 11.84 4.85 18.62
N ALA A 160 11.82 4.50 17.32
CA ALA A 160 12.54 5.22 16.26
C ALA A 160 11.55 5.83 15.26
N LEU A 161 11.75 7.09 14.88
CA LEU A 161 10.90 7.80 13.91
C LEU A 161 11.68 8.14 12.65
N TYR A 162 11.16 7.65 11.52
CA TYR A 162 11.69 7.91 10.18
C TYR A 162 10.72 8.80 9.41
N TYR A 163 11.25 9.80 8.72
CA TYR A 163 10.46 10.79 8.00
C TYR A 163 10.78 10.77 6.50
N TYR A 164 9.73 10.75 5.69
CA TYR A 164 9.79 10.82 4.25
C TYR A 164 8.88 11.92 3.74
N HIS A 165 9.40 12.78 2.89
CA HIS A 165 8.58 13.77 2.19
C HIS A 165 7.60 13.07 1.24
N PHE A 166 6.35 13.48 1.28
CA PHE A 166 5.28 13.02 0.41
C PHE A 166 4.45 14.22 -0.06
N PRO A 167 5.00 15.07 -0.95
CA PRO A 167 4.35 16.30 -1.39
C PRO A 167 3.07 16.01 -2.19
N LEU A 168 1.95 16.55 -1.73
CA LEU A 168 0.64 16.43 -2.37
C LEU A 168 0.47 17.53 -3.43
N LEU A 169 1.18 17.45 -4.54
CA LEU A 169 1.33 18.52 -5.54
C LEU A 169 0.01 19.06 -6.13
N ARG A 170 -1.06 18.27 -6.09
CA ARG A 170 -2.39 18.72 -6.51
C ARG A 170 -3.06 19.68 -5.53
N LEU A 171 -2.73 19.57 -4.25
CA LEU A 171 -3.25 20.39 -3.16
C LEU A 171 -2.26 21.50 -2.80
N HIS A 172 -1.00 21.16 -2.76
CA HIS A 172 0.10 22.04 -2.32
C HIS A 172 1.20 22.07 -3.39
N PRO A 173 1.06 22.84 -4.47
CA PRO A 173 2.03 22.86 -5.59
C PRO A 173 3.47 23.22 -5.19
N ALA A 174 3.65 24.02 -4.12
CA ALA A 174 4.97 24.42 -3.62
C ALA A 174 5.63 23.37 -2.70
N ALA A 175 4.91 22.30 -2.31
CA ALA A 175 5.42 21.32 -1.36
C ALA A 175 6.66 20.55 -1.84
N ASP A 176 6.81 20.34 -3.16
CA ASP A 176 8.01 19.72 -3.74
C ASP A 176 9.26 20.62 -3.55
N ALA A 177 9.13 21.92 -3.85
CA ALA A 177 10.22 22.85 -3.67
C ALA A 177 10.64 22.95 -2.19
N LEU A 178 9.67 23.03 -1.27
CA LEU A 178 9.93 23.07 0.15
C LEU A 178 10.58 21.76 0.65
N SER A 179 10.10 20.60 0.21
CA SER A 179 10.70 19.30 0.54
C SER A 179 12.18 19.24 0.13
N LYS A 180 12.50 19.73 -1.07
CA LYS A 180 13.90 19.80 -1.55
C LYS A 180 14.75 20.74 -0.72
N LEU A 181 14.21 21.89 -0.31
CA LEU A 181 14.92 22.83 0.57
C LEU A 181 15.17 22.24 1.95
N MET A 182 14.22 21.49 2.50
CA MET A 182 14.39 20.77 3.77
C MET A 182 15.49 19.71 3.69
N GLU A 183 15.53 18.91 2.62
CA GLU A 183 16.61 17.93 2.42
C GLU A 183 17.98 18.62 2.28
N LEU A 184 18.08 19.68 1.49
CA LEU A 184 19.31 20.48 1.38
C LEU A 184 19.72 21.10 2.71
N GLY A 185 18.77 21.56 3.51
CA GLY A 185 19.04 22.07 4.86
C GLY A 185 19.64 21.01 5.77
N LYS A 186 19.13 19.78 5.72
CA LYS A 186 19.71 18.63 6.46
C LYS A 186 21.12 18.32 6.01
N GLU A 187 21.39 18.29 4.72
CA GLU A 187 22.72 18.08 4.16
C GLU A 187 23.73 19.15 4.64
N LYS A 188 23.26 20.38 4.85
CA LYS A 188 24.03 21.49 5.42
C LYS A 188 24.07 21.50 6.95
N GLY A 189 23.56 20.46 7.61
CA GLY A 189 23.62 20.30 9.06
C GLY A 189 22.56 21.06 9.85
N ILE A 190 21.50 21.57 9.21
CA ILE A 190 20.36 22.15 9.93
C ILE A 190 19.61 21.01 10.62
N LYS A 191 19.60 21.06 11.95
CA LYS A 191 18.90 20.09 12.78
C LYS A 191 17.42 20.47 12.96
N ASP A 192 16.60 19.45 13.19
CA ASP A 192 15.17 19.59 13.54
C ASP A 192 14.39 20.41 12.52
N ILE A 193 14.72 20.26 11.24
CA ILE A 193 14.13 21.06 10.16
C ILE A 193 12.63 20.78 10.04
N GLU A 194 12.19 19.57 10.41
CA GLU A 194 10.78 19.18 10.44
C GLU A 194 9.96 19.88 11.53
N LEU A 195 10.62 20.55 12.49
CA LEU A 195 9.98 21.38 13.50
C LEU A 195 9.96 22.87 13.14
N LYS A 196 10.58 23.27 12.03
CA LYS A 196 10.79 24.67 11.64
C LYS A 196 9.94 25.11 10.44
N VAL A 197 9.16 24.17 9.91
CA VAL A 197 8.28 24.38 8.74
C VAL A 197 6.84 24.27 9.12
#